data_db45703766574fe57821e5035099f47e
#
_entry.id   db45703766574fe57821e5035099f47e
#
_cell.length_a   1.000
_cell.length_b   1.000
_cell.length_c   1.000
_cell.angle_alpha   90.00
_cell.angle_beta   90.00
_cell.angle_gamma   90.00
#
_symmetry.space_group_name_H-M   'P 1'
#
loop_
_entity.id
_entity.type
_entity.pdbx_description
1 polymer ?
#
loop_
_entity_poly.entity_id
_entity_poly.type
_entity_poly.pdbx_seq_one_letter_code
_entity_poly.pdbx_strand_id
1 'polypeptide(L)'
;MEVIFEATIKMNENELGWYIELEDMETGDIENCETMEIFEQKLDEMSEKYSGRLDEVRWAKDDDVSPFYLNEVRLGLMAMEEQINKEKENAEAQNGEL
;
A
#
# COMPACT_ATOMS: atom_id res chain seq x y z
N MET A 1 -8.96 14.53 12.91
CA MET A 1 -8.58 13.12 13.09
C MET A 1 -7.73 12.67 11.90
N GLU A 2 -6.58 12.11 12.18
CA GLU A 2 -5.71 11.59 11.12
C GLU A 2 -6.10 10.15 10.80
N VAL A 3 -6.13 9.82 9.51
CA VAL A 3 -6.36 8.46 9.05
C VAL A 3 -5.00 7.83 8.76
N ILE A 4 -4.58 6.90 9.60
CA ILE A 4 -3.26 6.26 9.52
C ILE A 4 -3.45 4.76 9.39
N PHE A 5 -2.80 4.18 8.38
CA PHE A 5 -2.72 2.73 8.21
C PHE A 5 -1.26 2.31 8.38
N GLU A 6 -1.06 1.12 8.93
CA GLU A 6 0.28 0.54 9.04
C GLU A 6 0.38 -0.67 8.13
N ALA A 7 1.40 -0.68 7.28
CA ALA A 7 1.67 -1.78 6.35
C ALA A 7 2.94 -2.49 6.81
N THR A 8 2.81 -3.74 7.26
CA THR A 8 3.94 -4.52 7.75
C THR A 8 4.26 -5.64 6.77
N ILE A 9 5.50 -5.67 6.29
CA ILE A 9 5.97 -6.71 5.39
C ILE A 9 6.32 -7.94 6.20
N LYS A 10 5.72 -9.08 5.86
CA LYS A 10 5.90 -10.34 6.58
C LYS A 10 6.21 -11.48 5.62
N MET A 11 6.82 -12.53 6.13
CA MET A 11 7.08 -13.74 5.35
C MET A 11 5.90 -14.69 5.44
N ASN A 12 5.61 -15.38 4.33
CA ASN A 12 4.63 -16.46 4.33
C ASN A 12 5.09 -17.60 5.24
N GLU A 13 4.15 -18.42 5.71
CA GLU A 13 4.44 -19.53 6.61
C GLU A 13 5.50 -20.51 6.10
N ASN A 14 5.57 -20.67 4.77
CA ASN A 14 6.54 -21.56 4.14
C ASN A 14 7.85 -20.84 3.75
N GLU A 15 7.99 -19.59 4.11
CA GLU A 15 9.16 -18.75 3.82
C GLU A 15 9.47 -18.59 2.31
N LEU A 16 8.50 -18.91 1.44
CA LEU A 16 8.67 -18.84 -0.02
C LEU A 16 8.09 -17.58 -0.64
N GLY A 17 7.79 -16.58 0.16
CA GLY A 17 7.28 -15.32 -0.36
C GLY A 17 6.92 -14.39 0.77
N TRP A 18 6.40 -13.24 0.39
CA TRP A 18 6.02 -12.20 1.34
C TRP A 18 4.55 -11.86 1.20
N TYR A 19 4.02 -11.23 2.24
CA TYR A 19 2.72 -10.57 2.18
C TYR A 19 2.78 -9.28 2.99
N ILE A 20 1.79 -8.42 2.81
CA ILE A 20 1.68 -7.18 3.56
C ILE A 20 0.47 -7.28 4.47
N GLU A 21 0.69 -7.08 5.78
CA GLU A 21 -0.39 -6.98 6.74
C GLU A 21 -0.77 -5.50 6.87
N LEU A 22 -1.94 -5.15 6.36
CA LEU A 22 -2.43 -3.77 6.35
C LEU A 22 -3.40 -3.58 7.52
N GLU A 23 -3.07 -2.68 8.42
CA GLU A 23 -3.86 -2.41 9.60
C GLU A 23 -4.39 -0.97 9.61
N ASP A 24 -5.70 -0.82 9.86
CA ASP A 24 -6.31 0.48 10.13
C ASP A 24 -6.06 0.81 11.60
N MET A 25 -5.21 1.80 11.86
CA MET A 25 -4.81 2.14 13.23
C MET A 25 -5.95 2.74 14.06
N GLU A 26 -7.02 3.20 13.42
CA GLU A 26 -8.19 3.74 14.12
C GLU A 26 -9.13 2.65 14.63
N THR A 27 -9.40 1.63 13.79
CA THR A 27 -10.36 0.57 14.11
C THR A 27 -9.72 -0.73 14.54
N GLY A 28 -8.44 -0.95 14.19
CA GLY A 28 -7.76 -2.21 14.41
C GLY A 28 -8.06 -3.28 13.36
N ASP A 29 -8.79 -2.95 12.31
CA ASP A 29 -9.07 -3.89 11.23
C ASP A 29 -7.79 -4.25 10.50
N ILE A 30 -7.60 -5.53 10.18
CA ILE A 30 -6.40 -6.05 9.53
C ILE A 30 -6.80 -6.83 8.28
N GLU A 31 -6.08 -6.56 7.18
CA GLU A 31 -6.20 -7.31 5.94
C GLU A 31 -4.82 -7.77 5.47
N ASN A 32 -4.75 -9.02 5.01
CA ASN A 32 -3.51 -9.57 4.47
C ASN A 32 -3.49 -9.44 2.96
N CYS A 33 -2.41 -8.89 2.42
CA CYS A 33 -2.28 -8.59 1.00
C CYS A 33 -1.09 -9.37 0.44
N GLU A 34 -1.36 -10.38 -0.38
CA GLU A 34 -0.31 -11.26 -0.93
C GLU A 34 0.44 -10.66 -2.12
N THR A 35 -0.15 -9.64 -2.77
CA THR A 35 0.48 -8.94 -3.90
C THR A 35 0.31 -7.44 -3.74
N MET A 36 1.06 -6.67 -4.53
CA MET A 36 0.89 -5.22 -4.54
C MET A 36 -0.48 -4.80 -5.08
N GLU A 37 -1.02 -5.55 -6.01
CA GLU A 37 -2.35 -5.28 -6.55
C GLU A 37 -3.43 -5.45 -5.49
N ILE A 38 -3.35 -6.51 -4.70
CA ILE A 38 -4.26 -6.74 -3.59
C ILE A 38 -4.09 -5.66 -2.52
N PHE A 39 -2.85 -5.26 -2.25
CA PHE A 39 -2.56 -4.17 -1.30
C PHE A 39 -3.25 -2.88 -1.72
N GLU A 40 -3.12 -2.48 -2.98
CA GLU A 40 -3.76 -1.29 -3.50
C GLU A 40 -5.29 -1.37 -3.39
N GLN A 41 -5.86 -2.51 -3.75
CA GLN A 41 -7.29 -2.75 -3.67
C GLN A 41 -7.80 -2.66 -2.22
N LYS A 42 -7.11 -3.31 -1.29
CA LYS A 42 -7.49 -3.29 0.12
C LYS A 42 -7.34 -1.90 0.73
N LEU A 43 -6.32 -1.17 0.32
CA LEU A 43 -6.11 0.20 0.77
C LEU A 43 -7.29 1.07 0.37
N ASP A 44 -7.76 0.97 -0.87
CA ASP A 44 -8.93 1.69 -1.35
C ASP A 44 -10.19 1.30 -0.57
N GLU A 45 -10.43 -0.01 -0.43
CA GLU A 45 -11.60 -0.51 0.29
C GLU A 45 -11.64 -0.03 1.73
N MET A 46 -10.51 -0.12 2.43
CA MET A 46 -10.42 0.27 3.83
C MET A 46 -10.53 1.79 4.02
N SER A 47 -10.12 2.57 3.04
CA SER A 47 -10.23 4.03 3.13
C SER A 47 -11.62 4.56 2.78
N GLU A 48 -12.50 3.76 2.20
CA GLU A 48 -13.86 4.19 1.83
C GLU A 48 -14.66 4.71 3.02
N LYS A 49 -14.52 4.11 4.19
CA LYS A 49 -15.21 4.57 5.40
C LYS A 49 -14.78 5.97 5.85
N TYR A 50 -13.65 6.45 5.31
CA TYR A 50 -13.14 7.80 5.55
C TYR A 50 -13.30 8.68 4.31
N SER A 51 -14.19 8.32 3.39
CA SER A 51 -14.44 9.04 2.14
C SER A 51 -13.20 9.12 1.25
N GLY A 52 -12.39 8.07 1.28
CA GLY A 52 -11.14 8.02 0.50
C GLY A 52 -9.98 8.78 1.12
N ARG A 53 -10.16 9.36 2.30
CA ARG A 53 -9.11 10.09 3.00
C ARG A 53 -8.09 9.12 3.57
N LEU A 54 -6.82 9.39 3.33
CA LEU A 54 -5.72 8.63 3.90
C LEU A 54 -4.56 9.61 4.12
N ASP A 55 -4.24 9.89 5.38
CA ASP A 55 -3.22 10.88 5.72
C ASP A 55 -1.82 10.29 5.69
N GLU A 56 -1.67 9.03 6.14
CA GLU A 56 -0.35 8.40 6.21
C GLU A 56 -0.46 6.88 6.11
N VAL A 57 0.50 6.27 5.43
CA VAL A 57 0.75 4.82 5.48
C VAL A 57 2.12 4.63 6.08
N ARG A 58 2.17 4.01 7.25
CA ARG A 58 3.43 3.71 7.94
C ARG A 58 3.91 2.33 7.52
N TRP A 59 5.18 2.24 7.15
CA TRP A 59 5.78 1.00 6.70
C TRP A 59 6.64 0.39 7.79
N ALA A 60 6.48 -0.92 7.99
CA ALA A 60 7.26 -1.72 8.92
C ALA A 60 7.60 -3.06 8.28
N LYS A 61 8.50 -3.79 8.89
CA LYS A 61 8.86 -5.14 8.42
C LYS A 61 9.21 -6.03 9.61
N ASP A 62 8.97 -7.33 9.47
CA ASP A 62 9.46 -8.30 10.42
C ASP A 62 10.95 -8.56 10.18
N ASP A 63 11.66 -8.95 11.24
CA ASP A 63 13.11 -9.15 11.19
C ASP A 63 13.54 -10.30 10.28
N ASP A 64 12.65 -11.24 10.02
CA ASP A 64 12.93 -12.41 9.18
C ASP A 64 12.78 -12.16 7.68
N VAL A 65 12.34 -10.96 7.28
CA VAL A 65 12.17 -10.62 5.87
C VAL A 65 13.53 -10.34 5.25
N SER A 66 13.90 -11.13 4.22
CA SER A 66 15.20 -10.97 3.56
C SER A 66 15.27 -9.68 2.74
N PRO A 67 16.49 -9.15 2.53
CA PRO A 67 16.66 -7.97 1.66
C PRO A 67 16.13 -8.17 0.23
N PHE A 68 16.16 -9.39 -0.28
CA PHE A 68 15.63 -9.72 -1.59
C PHE A 68 14.13 -9.38 -1.68
N TYR A 69 13.35 -9.84 -0.71
CA TYR A 69 11.91 -9.58 -0.69
C TYR A 69 11.59 -8.12 -0.40
N LEU A 70 12.37 -7.48 0.45
CA LEU A 70 12.21 -6.04 0.70
C LEU A 70 12.40 -5.24 -0.58
N ASN A 71 13.37 -5.64 -1.41
CA ASN A 71 13.61 -4.98 -2.68
C ASN A 71 12.44 -5.19 -3.65
N GLU A 72 11.86 -6.40 -3.69
CA GLU A 72 10.67 -6.66 -4.50
C GLU A 72 9.49 -5.76 -4.12
N VAL A 73 9.23 -5.63 -2.82
CA VAL A 73 8.16 -4.77 -2.31
C VAL A 73 8.43 -3.31 -2.68
N ARG A 74 9.67 -2.86 -2.50
CA ARG A 74 10.08 -1.50 -2.84
C ARG A 74 9.85 -1.20 -4.32
N LEU A 75 10.24 -2.12 -5.20
CA LEU A 75 10.05 -1.96 -6.65
C LEU A 75 8.56 -1.93 -7.00
N GLY A 76 7.75 -2.77 -6.36
CA GLY A 76 6.31 -2.76 -6.55
C GLY A 76 5.67 -1.44 -6.13
N LEU A 77 6.11 -0.89 -4.99
CA LEU A 77 5.63 0.41 -4.50
C LEU A 77 6.01 1.53 -5.45
N MET A 78 7.23 1.53 -5.95
CA MET A 78 7.69 2.56 -6.90
C MET A 78 6.87 2.51 -8.18
N ALA A 79 6.59 1.31 -8.70
CA ALA A 79 5.77 1.15 -9.90
C ALA A 79 4.35 1.66 -9.67
N MET A 80 3.77 1.38 -8.50
CA MET A 80 2.44 1.84 -8.13
C MET A 80 2.38 3.37 -8.04
N GLU A 81 3.37 3.98 -7.38
CA GLU A 81 3.45 5.44 -7.24
C GLU A 81 3.61 6.11 -8.60
N GLU A 82 4.45 5.54 -9.46
CA GLU A 82 4.66 6.06 -10.81
C GLU A 82 3.36 6.04 -11.62
N GLN A 83 2.60 4.95 -11.52
CA GLN A 83 1.33 4.83 -12.22
C GLN A 83 0.32 5.88 -11.73
N ILE A 84 0.23 6.08 -10.42
CA ILE A 84 -0.65 7.08 -9.83
C ILE A 84 -0.25 8.49 -10.30
N ASN A 85 1.04 8.78 -10.32
CA ASN A 85 1.54 10.07 -10.78
C ASN A 85 1.24 10.32 -12.25
N LYS A 86 1.36 9.29 -13.09
CA LYS A 86 1.01 9.40 -14.51
C LYS A 86 -0.47 9.70 -14.70
N GLU A 87 -1.33 9.05 -13.95
CA GLU A 87 -2.77 9.29 -14.01
C GLU A 87 -3.10 10.72 -13.60
N LYS A 88 -2.47 11.24 -12.56
CA LYS A 88 -2.64 12.64 -12.12
C LYS A 88 -2.13 13.62 -13.16
N GLU A 89 -0.97 13.37 -13.76
CA GLU A 89 -0.41 14.21 -14.80
C GLU A 89 -1.32 14.28 -16.02
N ASN A 90 -1.85 13.14 -16.42
CA ASN A 90 -2.78 13.09 -17.55
C ASN A 90 -4.06 13.85 -17.26
N ALA A 91 -4.60 13.74 -16.06
CA ALA A 91 -5.79 14.48 -15.65
C ALA A 91 -5.53 16.00 -15.65
N GLU A 92 -4.39 16.43 -15.12
CA GLU A 92 -3.99 17.82 -15.09
C GLU A 92 -3.74 18.36 -16.50
N ALA A 93 -3.10 17.58 -17.37
CA ALA A 93 -2.84 17.97 -18.74
C ALA A 93 -4.14 18.17 -19.52
N GLN A 94 -5.12 17.29 -19.32
CA GLN A 94 -6.45 17.43 -19.95
C GLN A 94 -7.17 18.68 -19.48
N ASN A 95 -7.07 19.00 -18.21
CA ASN A 95 -7.65 20.21 -17.65
C ASN A 95 -6.91 21.47 -18.11
N GLY A 96 -5.60 21.37 -18.31
CA GLY A 96 -4.76 22.48 -18.71
C GLY A 96 -4.94 22.93 -20.16
N GLU A 97 -5.48 22.08 -21.01
CA GLU A 97 -5.72 22.39 -22.41
C GLU A 97 -6.99 23.24 -22.63
N LEU A 98 -7.77 23.35 -21.62
CA LEU A 98 -8.98 24.17 -21.68
C LEU A 98 -8.69 25.60 -21.32
#